data_7e4c4cbff2c427f839354e9cfd703aa7
#
_entry.id   7e4c4cbff2c427f839354e9cfd703aa7
#
_cell.length_a   1.000
_cell.length_b   1.000
_cell.length_c   1.000
_cell.angle_alpha   90.00
_cell.angle_beta   90.00
_cell.angle_gamma   90.00
#
_symmetry.space_group_name_H-M   'P 1'
#
loop_
_entity.id
_entity.type
_entity.pdbx_description
1 polymer ?
#
loop_
_entity_poly.entity_id
_entity_poly.type
_entity_poly.pdbx_seq_one_letter_code
_entity_poly.pdbx_strand_id
1 'polypeptide(L)'
;VNVRKFFLIFLVATACAGAGCGDDGPAATECFDYSKFDGATPEVSFSAEVLPIFQRSCSFSSTCHGAEAGSAGFAYLGPPLSEQATQAQIDAIVAQNVGAASRAPSGMPRITAGDPANSFLLHKLDDTLSCGDLECAPDGCGDPMPFGGDPLPSVERDAIRRWIQQGAKVN
;
A
#
# COMPACT_ATOMS: atom_id res chain seq x y z
N VAL A 1 76.77 14.30 41.84
CA VAL A 1 75.72 13.34 42.25
C VAL A 1 74.58 13.42 41.25
N ASN A 2 74.53 12.47 40.28
CA ASN A 2 73.53 12.44 39.19
C ASN A 2 72.38 11.54 39.64
N VAL A 3 71.22 12.11 39.80
CA VAL A 3 69.93 11.37 40.00
C VAL A 3 69.23 11.23 38.68
N ARG A 4 69.26 10.06 38.07
CA ARG A 4 68.51 9.67 36.93
C ARG A 4 67.05 9.41 37.33
N LYS A 5 66.15 10.28 36.89
CA LYS A 5 64.71 10.05 36.98
C LYS A 5 64.27 9.09 35.87
N PHE A 6 63.84 7.87 36.24
CA PHE A 6 63.16 6.94 35.36
C PHE A 6 61.72 7.42 35.18
N PHE A 7 61.36 7.77 33.96
CA PHE A 7 59.99 8.01 33.58
C PHE A 7 59.39 6.68 33.12
N LEU A 8 58.47 6.15 33.93
CA LEU A 8 57.64 5.01 33.54
C LEU A 8 56.53 5.51 32.63
N ILE A 9 56.60 5.16 31.35
CA ILE A 9 55.50 5.40 30.40
C ILE A 9 54.51 4.26 30.54
N PHE A 10 53.34 4.56 31.13
CA PHE A 10 52.20 3.67 31.11
C PHE A 10 51.57 3.73 29.74
N LEU A 11 51.68 2.67 28.95
CA LEU A 11 50.92 2.49 27.71
C LEU A 11 49.51 2.05 28.08
N VAL A 12 48.55 2.98 27.98
CA VAL A 12 47.13 2.63 28.08
C VAL A 12 46.68 2.12 26.70
N ALA A 13 46.52 0.81 26.61
CA ALA A 13 45.88 0.20 25.44
C ALA A 13 44.37 0.46 25.48
N THR A 14 43.91 1.43 24.71
CA THR A 14 42.48 1.66 24.51
C THR A 14 41.94 0.60 23.53
N ALA A 15 41.23 -0.38 24.07
CA ALA A 15 40.47 -1.32 23.25
C ALA A 15 39.29 -0.58 22.64
N CYS A 16 39.35 -0.28 21.37
CA CYS A 16 38.17 0.13 20.58
C CYS A 16 37.26 -1.10 20.45
N ALA A 17 36.25 -1.17 21.31
CA ALA A 17 35.11 -2.05 21.07
C ALA A 17 34.44 -1.56 19.76
N GLY A 18 34.54 -2.36 18.71
CA GLY A 18 33.87 -2.13 17.46
C GLY A 18 32.35 -2.15 17.68
N ALA A 19 31.75 -0.97 17.78
CA ALA A 19 30.34 -0.82 17.52
C ALA A 19 30.15 -1.12 16.03
N GLY A 20 29.63 -2.29 15.70
CA GLY A 20 29.18 -2.60 14.37
C GLY A 20 28.14 -1.54 13.99
N CYS A 21 28.46 -0.72 12.99
CA CYS A 21 27.44 0.01 12.26
C CYS A 21 26.55 -1.06 11.61
N GLY A 22 25.41 -1.33 12.23
CA GLY A 22 24.33 -2.02 11.54
C GLY A 22 24.00 -1.18 10.31
N ASP A 23 24.07 -1.81 9.17
CA ASP A 23 23.54 -1.26 7.93
C ASP A 23 22.02 -1.24 8.12
N ASP A 24 21.49 -0.12 8.64
CA ASP A 24 20.08 0.19 8.62
C ASP A 24 19.71 0.59 7.19
N GLY A 25 19.83 -0.35 6.27
CA GLY A 25 19.16 -0.26 4.98
C GLY A 25 17.66 -0.10 5.25
N PRO A 26 16.90 0.54 4.35
CA PRO A 26 15.46 0.67 4.52
C PRO A 26 14.89 -0.71 4.86
N ALA A 27 14.20 -0.80 6.00
CA ALA A 27 13.59 -2.05 6.43
C ALA A 27 12.77 -2.60 5.26
N ALA A 28 13.04 -3.85 4.87
CA ALA A 28 12.25 -4.49 3.82
C ALA A 28 10.79 -4.36 4.22
N THR A 29 9.96 -3.84 3.31
CA THR A 29 8.52 -3.69 3.55
C THR A 29 7.98 -5.05 3.97
N GLU A 30 7.47 -5.14 5.20
CA GLU A 30 6.94 -6.40 5.71
C GLU A 30 5.67 -6.73 4.94
N CYS A 31 5.64 -7.91 4.33
CA CYS A 31 4.50 -8.35 3.54
C CYS A 31 3.29 -8.55 4.44
N PHE A 32 2.16 -7.95 4.07
CA PHE A 32 0.93 -8.09 4.81
C PHE A 32 0.41 -9.54 4.72
N ASP A 33 0.18 -10.17 5.87
CA ASP A 33 -0.35 -11.53 5.95
C ASP A 33 -1.88 -11.54 5.92
N TYR A 34 -2.44 -11.62 4.72
CA TYR A 34 -3.89 -11.66 4.52
C TYR A 34 -4.56 -12.86 5.16
N SER A 35 -3.82 -13.96 5.41
CA SER A 35 -4.41 -15.19 6.02
C SER A 35 -4.80 -14.99 7.49
N LYS A 36 -4.20 -14.01 8.16
CA LYS A 36 -4.49 -13.65 9.56
C LYS A 36 -5.47 -12.49 9.71
N PHE A 37 -5.91 -11.91 8.59
CA PHE A 37 -6.80 -10.78 8.64
C PHE A 37 -8.26 -11.23 8.84
N ASP A 38 -8.88 -10.79 9.94
CA ASP A 38 -10.32 -10.95 10.13
C ASP A 38 -11.08 -9.86 9.40
N GLY A 39 -11.55 -10.19 8.21
CA GLY A 39 -12.36 -9.30 7.40
C GLY A 39 -13.86 -9.53 7.51
N ALA A 40 -14.32 -10.49 8.34
CA ALA A 40 -15.74 -10.81 8.46
C ALA A 40 -16.51 -9.73 9.23
N THR A 41 -15.85 -9.11 10.21
CA THR A 41 -16.46 -8.11 11.10
C THR A 41 -15.55 -6.91 11.35
N PRO A 42 -16.13 -5.71 11.56
CA PRO A 42 -17.54 -5.35 11.32
C PRO A 42 -17.91 -5.39 9.83
N GLU A 43 -19.21 -5.41 9.52
CA GLU A 43 -19.69 -5.17 8.16
C GLU A 43 -19.30 -3.75 7.72
N VAL A 44 -18.81 -3.62 6.47
CA VAL A 44 -18.35 -2.34 5.91
C VAL A 44 -19.31 -1.89 4.83
N SER A 45 -19.77 -0.65 4.95
CA SER A 45 -20.56 0.00 3.90
C SER A 45 -19.64 0.62 2.85
N PHE A 46 -19.83 0.24 1.59
CA PHE A 46 -19.12 0.88 0.49
C PHE A 46 -19.39 2.38 0.45
N SER A 47 -20.67 2.77 0.48
CA SER A 47 -21.07 4.16 0.32
C SER A 47 -20.67 5.06 1.49
N ALA A 48 -20.69 4.52 2.73
CA ALA A 48 -20.40 5.31 3.92
C ALA A 48 -18.92 5.30 4.33
N GLU A 49 -18.16 4.26 3.98
CA GLU A 49 -16.80 4.07 4.49
C GLU A 49 -15.76 4.01 3.37
N VAL A 50 -15.95 3.18 2.35
CA VAL A 50 -14.93 2.96 1.30
C VAL A 50 -14.90 4.08 0.28
N LEU A 51 -16.06 4.47 -0.25
CA LEU A 51 -16.16 5.53 -1.26
C LEU A 51 -15.55 6.85 -0.78
N PRO A 52 -15.80 7.34 0.45
CA PRO A 52 -15.13 8.53 0.96
C PRO A 52 -13.60 8.40 1.01
N ILE A 53 -13.06 7.21 1.28
CA ILE A 53 -11.61 6.97 1.22
C ILE A 53 -11.11 7.15 -0.21
N PHE A 54 -11.77 6.52 -1.18
CA PHE A 54 -11.41 6.64 -2.59
C PHE A 54 -11.47 8.09 -3.07
N GLN A 55 -12.54 8.80 -2.73
CA GLN A 55 -12.73 10.20 -3.15
C GLN A 55 -11.64 11.13 -2.63
N ARG A 56 -11.28 11.03 -1.33
CA ARG A 56 -10.29 11.95 -0.75
C ARG A 56 -8.84 11.56 -1.01
N SER A 57 -8.55 10.27 -1.28
CA SER A 57 -7.18 9.77 -1.34
C SER A 57 -6.74 9.28 -2.73
N CYS A 58 -7.69 9.05 -3.63
CA CYS A 58 -7.40 8.49 -4.96
C CYS A 58 -7.95 9.35 -6.10
N SER A 59 -9.08 10.03 -5.87
CA SER A 59 -9.86 10.69 -6.92
C SER A 59 -9.69 12.20 -6.95
N PHE A 60 -8.49 12.71 -6.62
CA PHE A 60 -8.23 14.16 -6.56
C PHE A 60 -8.53 14.90 -7.88
N SER A 61 -8.33 14.24 -9.00
CA SER A 61 -8.50 14.84 -10.32
C SER A 61 -8.66 13.78 -11.41
N SER A 62 -8.94 14.25 -12.62
CA SER A 62 -8.97 13.41 -13.82
C SER A 62 -7.60 12.82 -14.19
N THR A 63 -6.50 13.34 -13.68
CA THR A 63 -5.16 12.77 -13.88
C THR A 63 -4.82 11.66 -12.88
N CYS A 64 -5.64 11.49 -11.84
CA CYS A 64 -5.60 10.37 -10.91
C CYS A 64 -6.72 9.38 -11.25
N HIS A 65 -7.54 9.00 -10.29
CA HIS A 65 -8.63 8.04 -10.45
C HIS A 65 -10.02 8.68 -10.48
N GLY A 66 -10.08 10.00 -10.70
CA GLY A 66 -11.33 10.80 -10.64
C GLY A 66 -12.09 10.93 -11.96
N ALA A 67 -11.62 10.34 -13.05
CA ALA A 67 -12.30 10.40 -14.35
C ALA A 67 -12.87 9.04 -14.77
N GLU A 68 -14.18 8.97 -14.99
CA GLU A 68 -14.87 7.73 -15.36
C GLU A 68 -14.38 7.14 -16.68
N ALA A 69 -14.04 7.99 -17.66
CA ALA A 69 -13.45 7.55 -18.92
C ALA A 69 -12.03 7.00 -18.78
N GLY A 70 -11.47 7.03 -17.58
CA GLY A 70 -10.10 6.64 -17.29
C GLY A 70 -9.08 7.64 -17.81
N SER A 71 -8.28 8.23 -16.94
CA SER A 71 -7.11 9.00 -17.33
C SER A 71 -5.94 8.06 -17.54
N ALA A 72 -5.28 8.14 -18.67
CA ALA A 72 -4.06 7.36 -18.97
C ALA A 72 -4.18 5.85 -18.67
N GLY A 73 -5.39 5.28 -18.74
CA GLY A 73 -5.66 3.87 -18.47
C GLY A 73 -5.75 3.51 -16.98
N PHE A 74 -5.85 4.48 -16.08
CA PHE A 74 -6.13 4.24 -14.66
C PHE A 74 -7.60 3.89 -14.45
N ALA A 75 -7.87 3.01 -13.49
CA ALA A 75 -9.23 2.65 -13.13
C ALA A 75 -9.92 3.81 -12.41
N TYR A 76 -11.21 3.97 -12.65
CA TYR A 76 -12.04 4.95 -11.95
C TYR A 76 -12.34 4.50 -10.53
N LEU A 77 -12.12 5.37 -9.54
CA LEU A 77 -12.39 5.11 -8.13
C LEU A 77 -13.41 6.09 -7.51
N GLY A 78 -14.05 6.90 -8.34
CA GLY A 78 -15.10 7.81 -7.92
C GLY A 78 -14.84 9.25 -8.37
N PRO A 79 -15.85 10.13 -8.29
CA PRO A 79 -15.67 11.56 -8.50
C PRO A 79 -14.83 12.16 -7.37
N PRO A 80 -14.25 13.36 -7.55
CA PRO A 80 -13.59 14.08 -6.47
C PRO A 80 -14.48 14.27 -5.24
N LEU A 81 -13.91 14.40 -4.05
CA LEU A 81 -14.63 14.53 -2.79
C LEU A 81 -15.61 15.72 -2.74
N SER A 82 -15.38 16.74 -3.57
CA SER A 82 -16.29 17.88 -3.72
C SER A 82 -17.61 17.55 -4.40
N GLU A 83 -17.73 16.38 -4.99
CA GLU A 83 -18.90 15.93 -5.75
C GLU A 83 -19.54 14.73 -5.06
N GLN A 84 -20.88 14.73 -5.02
CA GLN A 84 -21.62 13.56 -4.57
C GLN A 84 -21.66 12.53 -5.72
N ALA A 85 -21.19 11.31 -5.44
CA ALA A 85 -21.23 10.24 -6.41
C ALA A 85 -22.68 9.86 -6.76
N THR A 86 -22.98 9.80 -8.05
CA THR A 86 -24.24 9.26 -8.55
C THR A 86 -24.22 7.74 -8.57
N GLN A 87 -25.39 7.09 -8.64
CA GLN A 87 -25.46 5.63 -8.74
C GLN A 87 -24.71 5.12 -9.98
N ALA A 88 -24.82 5.80 -11.12
CA ALA A 88 -24.10 5.44 -12.34
C ALA A 88 -22.57 5.48 -12.16
N GLN A 89 -22.06 6.45 -11.42
CA GLN A 89 -20.63 6.53 -11.09
C GLN A 89 -20.20 5.40 -10.13
N ILE A 90 -21.04 5.06 -9.15
CA ILE A 90 -20.81 3.92 -8.26
C ILE A 90 -20.76 2.61 -9.05
N ASP A 91 -21.72 2.41 -9.96
CA ASP A 91 -21.75 1.23 -10.84
C ASP A 91 -20.50 1.17 -11.74
N ALA A 92 -20.02 2.31 -12.23
CA ALA A 92 -18.80 2.41 -13.02
C ALA A 92 -17.55 2.04 -12.19
N ILE A 93 -17.48 2.42 -10.91
CA ILE A 93 -16.39 2.02 -10.01
C ILE A 93 -16.34 0.49 -9.93
N VAL A 94 -17.48 -0.14 -9.65
CA VAL A 94 -17.55 -1.60 -9.54
C VAL A 94 -17.18 -2.28 -10.86
N ALA A 95 -17.76 -1.85 -11.96
CA ALA A 95 -17.51 -2.45 -13.27
C ALA A 95 -16.05 -2.34 -13.72
N GLN A 96 -15.36 -1.24 -13.38
CA GLN A 96 -13.97 -1.05 -13.76
C GLN A 96 -12.96 -1.72 -12.83
N ASN A 97 -13.37 -2.17 -11.65
CA ASN A 97 -12.43 -2.69 -10.67
C ASN A 97 -12.70 -4.12 -10.24
N VAL A 98 -13.95 -4.49 -9.97
CA VAL A 98 -14.27 -5.83 -9.45
C VAL A 98 -14.25 -6.85 -10.60
N GLY A 99 -13.36 -7.83 -10.49
CA GLY A 99 -13.11 -8.84 -11.53
C GLY A 99 -12.41 -8.30 -12.79
N ALA A 100 -12.14 -7.00 -12.86
CA ALA A 100 -11.47 -6.40 -14.01
C ALA A 100 -9.95 -6.60 -13.92
N ALA A 101 -9.32 -7.01 -15.04
CA ALA A 101 -7.89 -7.26 -15.11
C ALA A 101 -7.07 -6.02 -14.69
N SER A 102 -6.07 -6.22 -13.87
CA SER A 102 -5.04 -5.22 -13.58
C SER A 102 -3.99 -5.19 -14.70
N ARG A 103 -2.99 -4.32 -14.54
CA ARG A 103 -1.80 -4.32 -15.42
C ARG A 103 -0.77 -5.38 -15.04
N ALA A 104 -0.95 -6.06 -13.91
CA ALA A 104 -0.07 -7.13 -13.50
C ALA A 104 -0.16 -8.29 -14.52
N PRO A 105 0.97 -8.83 -15.02
CA PRO A 105 0.96 -9.87 -16.07
C PRO A 105 0.35 -11.18 -15.59
N SER A 106 0.35 -11.43 -14.28
CA SER A 106 -0.32 -12.58 -13.65
C SER A 106 -1.82 -12.63 -13.93
N GLY A 107 -2.39 -11.57 -14.53
CA GLY A 107 -3.83 -11.48 -14.75
C GLY A 107 -4.61 -11.25 -13.47
N MET A 108 -3.95 -10.94 -12.35
CA MET A 108 -4.62 -10.63 -11.09
C MET A 108 -5.63 -9.50 -11.29
N PRO A 109 -6.90 -9.67 -10.90
CA PRO A 109 -7.88 -8.60 -11.00
C PRO A 109 -7.49 -7.40 -10.12
N ARG A 110 -7.99 -6.22 -10.47
CA ARG A 110 -7.83 -5.04 -9.61
C ARG A 110 -8.44 -5.28 -8.24
N ILE A 111 -9.62 -5.88 -8.21
CA ILE A 111 -10.31 -6.34 -7.00
C ILE A 111 -10.90 -7.72 -7.28
N THR A 112 -10.57 -8.70 -6.45
CA THR A 112 -11.20 -10.02 -6.44
C THR A 112 -12.17 -10.07 -5.28
N ALA A 113 -13.47 -10.09 -5.60
CA ALA A 113 -14.52 -10.14 -4.58
C ALA A 113 -14.37 -11.37 -3.67
N GLY A 114 -14.29 -11.16 -2.38
CA GLY A 114 -14.07 -12.21 -1.37
C GLY A 114 -12.61 -12.62 -1.16
N ASP A 115 -11.66 -12.07 -1.92
CA ASP A 115 -10.26 -12.47 -1.86
C ASP A 115 -9.30 -11.26 -1.83
N PRO A 116 -9.01 -10.72 -0.63
CA PRO A 116 -8.05 -9.63 -0.46
C PRO A 116 -6.66 -9.94 -1.00
N ALA A 117 -6.15 -11.16 -0.77
CA ALA A 117 -4.80 -11.56 -1.18
C ALA A 117 -4.59 -11.55 -2.70
N ASN A 118 -5.66 -11.80 -3.46
CA ASN A 118 -5.65 -11.76 -4.92
C ASN A 118 -6.30 -10.48 -5.48
N SER A 119 -6.19 -9.38 -4.75
CA SER A 119 -6.70 -8.06 -5.16
C SER A 119 -5.55 -7.09 -5.36
N PHE A 120 -5.23 -6.75 -6.62
CA PHE A 120 -4.07 -5.91 -6.96
C PHE A 120 -4.13 -4.52 -6.30
N LEU A 121 -5.33 -3.98 -6.07
CA LEU A 121 -5.52 -2.73 -5.34
C LEU A 121 -4.86 -2.76 -3.97
N LEU A 122 -4.98 -3.87 -3.23
CA LEU A 122 -4.40 -3.98 -1.89
C LEU A 122 -2.87 -4.04 -1.94
N HIS A 123 -2.28 -4.72 -2.91
CA HIS A 123 -0.83 -4.70 -3.09
C HIS A 123 -0.30 -3.27 -3.34
N LYS A 124 -1.09 -2.44 -4.03
CA LYS A 124 -0.78 -1.01 -4.20
C LYS A 124 -0.88 -0.22 -2.90
N LEU A 125 -1.90 -0.49 -2.08
CA LEU A 125 -2.17 0.25 -0.84
C LEU A 125 -1.26 -0.18 0.32
N ASP A 126 -0.82 -1.43 0.32
CA ASP A 126 0.02 -2.00 1.37
C ASP A 126 1.52 -1.94 1.05
N ASP A 127 1.87 -1.40 -0.12
CA ASP A 127 3.24 -1.37 -0.64
C ASP A 127 3.87 -2.79 -0.68
N THR A 128 3.08 -3.78 -1.07
CA THR A 128 3.48 -5.18 -1.14
C THR A 128 3.71 -5.65 -2.58
N LEU A 129 4.06 -4.72 -3.47
CA LEU A 129 4.30 -5.01 -4.90
C LEU A 129 5.51 -5.91 -5.14
N SER A 130 6.42 -5.99 -4.17
CA SER A 130 7.60 -6.86 -4.17
C SER A 130 7.39 -8.15 -3.36
N CYS A 131 6.19 -8.38 -2.81
CA CYS A 131 5.88 -9.51 -1.96
C CYS A 131 5.34 -10.70 -2.75
N GLY A 132 5.83 -11.90 -2.39
CA GLY A 132 5.31 -13.16 -2.92
C GLY A 132 5.57 -13.34 -4.42
N ASP A 133 4.64 -14.04 -5.07
CA ASP A 133 4.73 -14.42 -6.48
C ASP A 133 3.99 -13.43 -7.41
N LEU A 134 3.93 -12.15 -7.03
CA LEU A 134 3.30 -11.13 -7.85
C LEU A 134 4.15 -10.87 -9.11
N GLU A 135 3.77 -11.48 -10.21
CA GLU A 135 4.43 -11.29 -11.51
C GLU A 135 3.95 -9.97 -12.13
N CYS A 136 4.86 -9.03 -12.22
CA CYS A 136 4.59 -7.73 -12.84
C CYS A 136 4.99 -7.72 -14.31
N ALA A 137 4.45 -6.78 -15.10
CA ALA A 137 4.89 -6.51 -16.47
C ALA A 137 6.40 -6.19 -16.50
N PRO A 138 7.08 -6.29 -17.66
CA PRO A 138 8.51 -5.98 -17.75
C PRO A 138 8.88 -4.56 -17.29
N ASP A 139 7.92 -3.62 -17.35
CA ASP A 139 8.02 -2.25 -16.83
C ASP A 139 7.59 -2.13 -15.35
N GLY A 140 7.33 -3.26 -14.69
CA GLY A 140 6.99 -3.35 -13.28
C GLY A 140 5.48 -3.26 -12.98
N CYS A 141 5.16 -3.32 -11.69
CA CYS A 141 3.80 -3.13 -11.18
C CYS A 141 3.40 -1.66 -11.03
N GLY A 142 4.30 -0.74 -11.37
CA GLY A 142 4.14 0.68 -11.09
C GLY A 142 4.30 0.99 -9.58
N ASP A 143 4.02 2.23 -9.21
CA ASP A 143 4.27 2.73 -7.86
C ASP A 143 3.18 2.29 -6.86
N PRO A 144 3.49 2.25 -5.54
CA PRO A 144 2.49 2.12 -4.50
C PRO A 144 1.52 3.32 -4.51
N MET A 145 0.38 3.14 -3.86
CA MET A 145 -0.68 4.15 -3.79
C MET A 145 -1.01 4.51 -2.33
N PRO A 146 -1.32 5.79 -2.06
CA PRO A 146 -1.40 6.95 -2.98
C PRO A 146 -0.05 7.34 -3.58
N PHE A 147 -0.04 7.68 -4.87
CA PHE A 147 1.18 8.02 -5.61
C PHE A 147 1.91 9.21 -4.98
N GLY A 148 3.17 9.01 -4.61
CA GLY A 148 4.03 10.05 -4.04
C GLY A 148 3.61 10.56 -2.66
N GLY A 149 2.62 9.93 -2.02
CA GLY A 149 2.15 10.24 -0.67
C GLY A 149 2.50 9.16 0.35
N ASP A 150 2.20 9.44 1.62
CA ASP A 150 2.27 8.44 2.67
C ASP A 150 1.21 7.35 2.46
N PRO A 151 1.47 6.11 2.92
CA PRO A 151 0.46 5.06 2.94
C PRO A 151 -0.80 5.50 3.68
N LEU A 152 -1.97 5.04 3.21
CA LEU A 152 -3.21 5.27 3.95
C LEU A 152 -3.09 4.77 5.39
N PRO A 153 -3.77 5.42 6.36
CA PRO A 153 -3.88 4.90 7.71
C PRO A 153 -4.34 3.44 7.72
N SER A 154 -3.80 2.63 8.63
CA SER A 154 -4.12 1.19 8.69
C SER A 154 -5.63 0.93 8.77
N VAL A 155 -6.36 1.75 9.55
CA VAL A 155 -7.81 1.64 9.69
C VAL A 155 -8.55 1.81 8.35
N GLU A 156 -8.06 2.66 7.46
CA GLU A 156 -8.65 2.87 6.14
C GLU A 156 -8.33 1.72 5.19
N ARG A 157 -7.09 1.22 5.22
CA ARG A 157 -6.70 0.03 4.48
C ARG A 157 -7.48 -1.20 4.95
N ASP A 158 -7.71 -1.33 6.25
CA ASP A 158 -8.52 -2.39 6.83
C ASP A 158 -9.99 -2.30 6.43
N ALA A 159 -10.57 -1.11 6.31
CA ALA A 159 -11.92 -0.94 5.80
C ALA A 159 -12.03 -1.44 4.33
N ILE A 160 -11.06 -1.09 3.49
CA ILE A 160 -11.02 -1.56 2.10
C ILE A 160 -10.82 -3.09 2.05
N ARG A 161 -9.92 -3.66 2.88
CA ARG A 161 -9.72 -5.12 2.95
C ARG A 161 -10.99 -5.86 3.35
N ARG A 162 -11.70 -5.37 4.40
CA ARG A 162 -12.98 -5.96 4.84
C ARG A 162 -14.04 -5.89 3.75
N TRP A 163 -14.20 -4.72 3.13
CA TRP A 163 -15.13 -4.56 2.03
C TRP A 163 -14.86 -5.59 0.91
N ILE A 164 -13.60 -5.77 0.52
CA ILE A 164 -13.22 -6.76 -0.49
C ILE A 164 -13.55 -8.18 0.00
N GLN A 165 -13.15 -8.53 1.23
CA GLN A 165 -13.42 -9.85 1.80
C GLN A 165 -14.91 -10.14 1.93
N GLN A 166 -15.73 -9.14 2.17
CA GLN A 166 -17.20 -9.24 2.24
C GLN A 166 -17.87 -9.27 0.86
N GLY A 167 -17.08 -9.35 -0.21
CA GLY A 167 -17.56 -9.53 -1.58
C GLY A 167 -17.58 -8.26 -2.43
N ALA A 168 -16.95 -7.19 -1.99
CA ALA A 168 -16.83 -5.89 -2.70
C ALA A 168 -18.21 -5.36 -3.17
N LYS A 169 -19.23 -5.47 -2.31
CA LYS A 169 -20.61 -5.08 -2.61
C LYS A 169 -20.82 -3.59 -2.45
N VAL A 170 -21.80 -3.07 -3.20
CA VAL A 170 -22.35 -1.73 -3.00
C VAL A 170 -23.54 -1.83 -2.06
N ASN A 171 -23.43 -1.20 -0.90
CA ASN A 171 -24.43 -1.17 0.14
C ASN A 171 -24.47 0.20 0.83
#